data_f6361b83b970077c64614716b44f4976
#
_entry.id   f6361b83b970077c64614716b44f4976
#
_cell.length_a   1.000
_cell.length_b   1.000
_cell.length_c   1.000
_cell.angle_alpha   90.00
_cell.angle_beta   90.00
_cell.angle_gamma   90.00
#
_symmetry.space_group_name_H-M   'P 1'
#
loop_
_entity.id
_entity.type
_entity.pdbx_description
1 polymer ?
#
loop_
_entity_poly.entity_id
_entity_poly.type
_entity_poly.pdbx_seq_one_letter_code
_entity_poly.pdbx_strand_id
1 'polypeptide(L)'
;MSTDELAALPWRLDSPLSAVPSAVDAQLKEYLSRSQEEFSPIGSLVGGAITVLNHFIVNGGKRVRPTFAWAGIRAAIEGGGGSPDALCGKGGDATSSSSADFNQGAILNALSAFEFIQACALIHDDIIDRSDTRRGFSTAHRTFESKHRERGWLGSSGHYGVSQAILIGDLAFAWADDLYNGSGLSATALQRARPAWRAMRTEVIAGQILDIALEANGSEDVADSFAVIKYKTASYTVARPLHIGAALAGANEQTQSMLRNVGQDIGEAFQLRDDQLGVFGDPEVTGKPSGDDLRTGKRTTLINEALRSGGEPQVAALRAGLGKGEDSTEADIERLRDIIYDTGAQAKVEKLIEARTQRAIESLQAGGLGADITAELTQLAEKLTHRRF
;
A
#
# COMPACT_ATOMS: atom_id res chain seq x y z
N MET A 1 -12.21 16.15 17.98
CA MET A 1 -13.21 15.78 16.96
C MET A 1 -13.11 14.26 16.76
N SER A 2 -14.23 13.57 16.79
CA SER A 2 -14.29 12.15 16.47
C SER A 2 -14.07 11.92 14.96
N THR A 3 -13.72 10.69 14.55
CA THR A 3 -13.60 10.32 13.13
C THR A 3 -14.88 10.59 12.35
N ASP A 4 -16.04 10.46 12.98
CA ASP A 4 -17.35 10.72 12.35
C ASP A 4 -17.62 12.23 12.15
N GLU A 5 -17.15 13.08 13.07
CA GLU A 5 -17.23 14.55 12.91
C GLU A 5 -16.32 15.06 11.80
N LEU A 6 -15.14 14.45 11.60
CA LEU A 6 -14.22 14.77 10.49
C LEU A 6 -14.78 14.36 9.12
N ALA A 7 -15.53 13.25 9.05
CA ALA A 7 -16.16 12.78 7.81
C ALA A 7 -17.35 13.66 7.36
N ALA A 8 -17.96 14.41 8.29
CA ALA A 8 -19.10 15.28 8.01
C ALA A 8 -18.69 16.69 7.53
N LEU A 9 -17.42 17.06 7.60
CA LEU A 9 -16.94 18.35 7.11
C LEU A 9 -16.71 18.31 5.59
N PRO A 10 -17.03 19.40 4.88
CA PRO A 10 -16.71 19.50 3.47
C PRO A 10 -15.19 19.39 3.28
N TRP A 11 -14.75 18.54 2.32
CA TRP A 11 -13.35 18.36 1.98
C TRP A 11 -12.76 19.67 1.43
N ARG A 12 -11.65 20.11 1.98
CA ARG A 12 -11.03 21.40 1.64
C ARG A 12 -9.55 21.18 1.29
N LEU A 13 -8.94 22.18 0.66
CA LEU A 13 -7.51 22.17 0.34
C LEU A 13 -6.61 22.10 1.57
N ASP A 14 -7.09 22.58 2.71
CA ASP A 14 -6.42 22.53 4.01
C ASP A 14 -6.86 21.34 4.87
N SER A 15 -7.63 20.38 4.32
CA SER A 15 -8.04 19.18 5.07
C SER A 15 -6.81 18.39 5.52
N PRO A 16 -6.72 18.02 6.82
CA PRO A 16 -5.56 17.36 7.37
C PRO A 16 -5.42 15.92 6.82
N LEU A 17 -4.20 15.40 6.83
CA LEU A 17 -3.92 14.02 6.37
C LEU A 17 -4.74 12.97 7.15
N SER A 18 -5.06 13.26 8.41
CA SER A 18 -5.87 12.37 9.26
C SER A 18 -7.33 12.24 8.81
N ALA A 19 -7.85 13.18 7.99
CA ALA A 19 -9.21 13.12 7.46
C ALA A 19 -9.34 12.23 6.21
N VAL A 20 -8.21 11.91 5.53
CA VAL A 20 -8.22 11.16 4.27
C VAL A 20 -8.89 9.79 4.40
N PRO A 21 -8.62 8.98 5.43
CA PRO A 21 -9.20 7.63 5.50
C PRO A 21 -10.72 7.64 5.48
N SER A 22 -11.37 8.47 6.29
CA SER A 22 -12.83 8.53 6.35
C SER A 22 -13.47 9.11 5.08
N ALA A 23 -12.85 10.13 4.48
CA ALA A 23 -13.32 10.71 3.22
C ALA A 23 -13.23 9.72 2.05
N VAL A 24 -12.12 9.00 1.95
CA VAL A 24 -11.91 7.96 0.95
C VAL A 24 -12.86 6.77 1.17
N ASP A 25 -13.12 6.37 2.42
CA ASP A 25 -14.07 5.31 2.73
C ASP A 25 -15.50 5.67 2.29
N ALA A 26 -15.93 6.91 2.48
CA ALA A 26 -17.22 7.40 2.02
C ALA A 26 -17.30 7.36 0.49
N GLN A 27 -16.25 7.85 -0.20
CA GLN A 27 -16.19 7.86 -1.67
C GLN A 27 -16.16 6.46 -2.27
N LEU A 28 -15.42 5.54 -1.65
CA LEU A 28 -15.37 4.13 -2.07
C LEU A 28 -16.75 3.47 -1.96
N LYS A 29 -17.46 3.67 -0.84
CA LYS A 29 -18.81 3.12 -0.66
C LYS A 29 -19.77 3.62 -1.72
N GLU A 30 -19.73 4.90 -2.07
CA GLU A 30 -20.56 5.49 -3.11
C GLU A 30 -20.24 4.90 -4.48
N TYR A 31 -18.97 4.84 -4.86
CA TYR A 31 -18.54 4.27 -6.14
C TYR A 31 -18.94 2.79 -6.26
N LEU A 32 -18.66 1.99 -5.22
CA LEU A 32 -18.97 0.57 -5.19
C LEU A 32 -20.46 0.27 -5.24
N SER A 33 -21.29 1.12 -4.60
CA SER A 33 -22.76 0.99 -4.70
C SER A 33 -23.24 1.22 -6.13
N ARG A 34 -22.76 2.27 -6.79
CA ARG A 34 -23.09 2.55 -8.20
C ARG A 34 -22.63 1.42 -9.13
N SER A 35 -21.41 0.95 -8.96
CA SER A 35 -20.90 -0.17 -9.78
C SER A 35 -21.67 -1.46 -9.55
N GLN A 36 -22.11 -1.73 -8.30
CA GLN A 36 -22.96 -2.87 -7.99
C GLN A 36 -24.31 -2.78 -8.73
N GLU A 37 -24.95 -1.60 -8.74
CA GLU A 37 -26.21 -1.37 -9.44
C GLU A 37 -26.05 -1.49 -10.96
N GLU A 38 -24.99 -0.94 -11.52
CA GLU A 38 -24.71 -0.92 -12.96
C GLU A 38 -24.42 -2.31 -13.52
N PHE A 39 -23.62 -3.12 -12.82
CA PHE A 39 -23.11 -4.39 -13.35
C PHE A 39 -23.82 -5.64 -12.85
N SER A 40 -24.64 -5.57 -11.77
CA SER A 40 -25.41 -6.72 -11.31
C SER A 40 -26.41 -7.26 -12.35
N PRO A 41 -27.00 -6.46 -13.28
CA PRO A 41 -27.85 -6.96 -14.32
C PRO A 41 -27.19 -7.93 -15.33
N ILE A 42 -25.85 -7.97 -15.41
CA ILE A 42 -25.12 -8.96 -16.21
C ILE A 42 -25.45 -10.38 -15.74
N GLY A 43 -25.67 -10.58 -14.45
CA GLY A 43 -26.09 -11.84 -13.85
C GLY A 43 -25.84 -11.90 -12.35
N SER A 44 -26.65 -12.71 -11.66
CA SER A 44 -26.55 -12.83 -10.19
C SER A 44 -25.19 -13.31 -9.67
N LEU A 45 -24.47 -14.10 -10.48
CA LEU A 45 -23.11 -14.55 -10.14
C LEU A 45 -22.11 -13.40 -10.25
N VAL A 46 -22.26 -12.53 -11.22
CA VAL A 46 -21.43 -11.32 -11.38
C VAL A 46 -21.68 -10.35 -10.22
N GLY A 47 -22.96 -10.06 -9.91
CA GLY A 47 -23.32 -9.25 -8.75
C GLY A 47 -22.76 -9.83 -7.44
N GLY A 48 -22.80 -11.16 -7.29
CA GLY A 48 -22.22 -11.85 -6.14
C GLY A 48 -20.68 -11.76 -6.06
N ALA A 49 -19.99 -11.71 -7.20
CA ALA A 49 -18.54 -11.51 -7.27
C ALA A 49 -18.17 -10.05 -6.90
N ILE A 50 -18.91 -9.08 -7.44
CA ILE A 50 -18.75 -7.65 -7.07
C ILE A 50 -18.97 -7.44 -5.57
N THR A 51 -19.94 -8.12 -4.97
CA THR A 51 -20.17 -8.06 -3.51
C THR A 51 -18.92 -8.52 -2.72
N VAL A 52 -18.21 -9.57 -3.19
CA VAL A 52 -16.96 -10.02 -2.55
C VAL A 52 -15.88 -8.95 -2.67
N LEU A 53 -15.73 -8.34 -3.84
CA LEU A 53 -14.77 -7.26 -4.06
C LEU A 53 -15.10 -6.04 -3.18
N ASN A 54 -16.38 -5.65 -3.11
CA ASN A 54 -16.85 -4.55 -2.28
C ASN A 54 -16.49 -4.78 -0.81
N HIS A 55 -16.81 -5.97 -0.30
CA HIS A 55 -16.47 -6.37 1.07
C HIS A 55 -14.96 -6.30 1.32
N PHE A 56 -14.15 -6.75 0.38
CA PHE A 56 -12.69 -6.73 0.47
C PHE A 56 -12.14 -5.30 0.55
N ILE A 57 -12.66 -4.36 -0.26
CA ILE A 57 -12.21 -2.97 -0.31
C ILE A 57 -12.65 -2.18 0.92
N VAL A 58 -13.90 -2.36 1.37
CA VAL A 58 -14.49 -1.57 2.47
C VAL A 58 -14.02 -2.06 3.84
N ASN A 59 -13.80 -3.37 4.01
CA ASN A 59 -13.43 -3.93 5.32
C ASN A 59 -11.93 -3.84 5.60
N GLY A 60 -11.56 -2.70 6.13
CA GLY A 60 -10.21 -2.45 6.64
C GLY A 60 -9.27 -1.81 5.62
N GLY A 61 -8.18 -1.31 6.14
CA GLY A 61 -7.15 -0.57 5.42
C GLY A 61 -6.91 0.79 6.05
N LYS A 62 -5.64 1.15 6.19
CA LYS A 62 -5.21 2.44 6.78
C LYS A 62 -5.25 3.58 5.76
N ARG A 63 -5.69 3.32 4.53
CA ARG A 63 -5.76 4.28 3.41
C ARG A 63 -4.44 5.05 3.22
N VAL A 64 -3.32 4.37 3.39
CA VAL A 64 -1.98 4.97 3.39
C VAL A 64 -1.66 5.62 2.04
N ARG A 65 -1.97 4.94 0.92
CA ARG A 65 -1.69 5.45 -0.43
C ARG A 65 -2.47 6.71 -0.76
N PRO A 66 -3.80 6.75 -0.57
CA PRO A 66 -4.57 7.99 -0.67
C PRO A 66 -4.03 9.11 0.20
N THR A 67 -3.61 8.81 1.44
CA THR A 67 -3.05 9.81 2.36
C THR A 67 -1.76 10.42 1.82
N PHE A 68 -0.84 9.61 1.28
CA PHE A 68 0.38 10.14 0.65
C PHE A 68 0.10 10.88 -0.66
N ALA A 69 -0.88 10.43 -1.46
CA ALA A 69 -1.26 11.17 -2.65
C ALA A 69 -1.86 12.53 -2.31
N TRP A 70 -2.70 12.62 -1.27
CA TRP A 70 -3.20 13.89 -0.74
C TRP A 70 -2.06 14.77 -0.20
N ALA A 71 -1.13 14.19 0.55
CA ALA A 71 0.04 14.92 1.03
C ALA A 71 0.87 15.50 -0.13
N GLY A 72 1.01 14.78 -1.24
CA GLY A 72 1.66 15.26 -2.44
C GLY A 72 0.94 16.46 -3.08
N ILE A 73 -0.41 16.43 -3.13
CA ILE A 73 -1.22 17.56 -3.60
C ILE A 73 -0.99 18.78 -2.70
N ARG A 74 -1.10 18.62 -1.39
CA ARG A 74 -0.90 19.71 -0.43
C ARG A 74 0.51 20.27 -0.50
N ALA A 75 1.52 19.42 -0.52
CA ALA A 75 2.92 19.84 -0.63
C ALA A 75 3.19 20.67 -1.90
N ALA A 76 2.55 20.30 -3.03
CA ALA A 76 2.65 21.09 -4.24
C ALA A 76 2.05 22.48 -4.09
N ILE A 77 0.87 22.59 -3.49
CA ILE A 77 0.15 23.87 -3.32
C ILE A 77 0.81 24.73 -2.24
N GLU A 78 1.28 24.13 -1.15
CA GLU A 78 1.88 24.78 0.00
C GLU A 78 3.41 24.97 -0.15
N GLY A 79 3.85 25.54 -1.28
CA GLY A 79 5.26 25.91 -1.51
C GLY A 79 5.96 25.14 -2.64
N GLY A 80 5.36 24.06 -3.17
CA GLY A 80 5.95 23.21 -4.21
C GLY A 80 5.80 23.72 -5.64
N GLY A 81 5.31 24.96 -5.84
CA GLY A 81 5.13 25.57 -7.17
C GLY A 81 3.88 25.09 -7.92
N GLY A 82 3.00 24.34 -7.25
CA GLY A 82 1.68 23.94 -7.77
C GLY A 82 0.58 24.94 -7.42
N SER A 83 -0.64 24.65 -7.88
CA SER A 83 -1.82 25.47 -7.56
C SER A 83 -3.11 24.63 -7.54
N PRO A 84 -4.16 25.08 -6.84
CA PRO A 84 -5.50 24.49 -6.93
C PRO A 84 -6.06 24.50 -8.35
N ASP A 85 -5.80 25.55 -9.11
CA ASP A 85 -6.26 25.70 -10.51
C ASP A 85 -5.66 24.64 -11.44
N ALA A 86 -4.51 24.08 -11.06
CA ALA A 86 -3.91 22.99 -11.81
C ALA A 86 -4.73 21.71 -11.78
N LEU A 87 -5.51 21.47 -10.71
CA LEU A 87 -6.39 20.31 -10.55
C LEU A 87 -7.68 20.47 -11.38
N CYS A 88 -8.23 21.68 -11.39
CA CYS A 88 -9.45 22.02 -12.08
C CYS A 88 -9.09 22.65 -13.44
N GLY A 89 -9.48 22.09 -14.57
CA GLY A 89 -9.27 22.73 -15.87
C GLY A 89 -9.92 24.13 -15.89
N LYS A 90 -9.31 25.06 -16.62
CA LYS A 90 -9.97 26.32 -16.99
C LYS A 90 -11.13 25.97 -17.92
N GLY A 91 -12.28 25.62 -17.37
CA GLY A 91 -13.51 25.31 -18.08
C GLY A 91 -14.57 26.34 -17.79
N GLY A 92 -14.89 27.16 -18.80
CA GLY A 92 -16.15 27.88 -18.95
C GLY A 92 -16.38 29.12 -18.07
N ASP A 93 -16.50 30.26 -18.72
CA ASP A 93 -17.04 31.56 -18.25
C ASP A 93 -16.49 32.13 -16.93
N ALA A 94 -15.52 32.99 -17.10
CA ALA A 94 -14.92 33.86 -16.08
C ALA A 94 -15.89 34.97 -15.58
N THR A 95 -17.13 34.64 -15.21
CA THR A 95 -18.11 35.60 -14.70
C THR A 95 -18.61 35.35 -13.28
N SER A 96 -18.14 34.34 -12.57
CA SER A 96 -18.40 34.18 -11.14
C SER A 96 -17.11 34.31 -10.33
N SER A 97 -16.95 35.43 -9.67
CA SER A 97 -15.93 35.76 -8.68
C SER A 97 -16.26 35.12 -7.32
N SER A 98 -16.29 33.79 -7.25
CA SER A 98 -16.16 33.05 -6.01
C SER A 98 -15.05 32.01 -6.25
N SER A 99 -14.10 31.94 -5.33
CA SER A 99 -13.00 30.95 -5.29
C SER A 99 -13.45 29.65 -5.95
N ALA A 100 -12.79 29.26 -7.07
CA ALA A 100 -13.17 28.16 -7.94
C ALA A 100 -13.78 27.02 -7.12
N ASP A 101 -14.99 26.60 -7.47
CA ASP A 101 -15.64 25.45 -6.82
C ASP A 101 -14.66 24.29 -6.89
N PHE A 102 -13.93 24.11 -5.78
CA PHE A 102 -12.97 23.05 -5.58
C PHE A 102 -13.74 21.75 -5.73
N ASN A 103 -13.53 21.04 -6.85
CA ASN A 103 -14.23 19.80 -7.12
C ASN A 103 -13.70 18.69 -6.19
N GLN A 104 -14.21 18.70 -4.98
CA GLN A 104 -13.85 17.75 -3.91
C GLN A 104 -14.03 16.31 -4.36
N GLY A 105 -15.13 16.00 -5.03
CA GLY A 105 -15.43 14.67 -5.55
C GLY A 105 -14.38 14.19 -6.55
N ALA A 106 -13.87 15.05 -7.42
CA ALA A 106 -12.86 14.70 -8.39
C ALA A 106 -11.54 14.25 -7.72
N ILE A 107 -11.12 14.96 -6.69
CA ILE A 107 -9.91 14.59 -5.94
C ILE A 107 -10.13 13.28 -5.19
N LEU A 108 -11.24 13.15 -4.47
CA LEU A 108 -11.54 11.93 -3.71
C LEU A 108 -11.69 10.71 -4.62
N ASN A 109 -12.25 10.86 -5.82
CA ASN A 109 -12.27 9.81 -6.84
C ASN A 109 -10.85 9.38 -7.21
N ALA A 110 -9.97 10.33 -7.55
CA ALA A 110 -8.59 10.04 -7.91
C ALA A 110 -7.83 9.38 -6.75
N LEU A 111 -8.03 9.84 -5.50
CA LEU A 111 -7.44 9.23 -4.32
C LEU A 111 -7.99 7.81 -4.05
N SER A 112 -9.28 7.58 -4.27
CA SER A 112 -9.92 6.28 -4.07
C SER A 112 -9.42 5.21 -5.04
N ALA A 113 -8.98 5.61 -6.23
CA ALA A 113 -8.44 4.70 -7.25
C ALA A 113 -7.23 3.89 -6.74
N PHE A 114 -6.43 4.45 -5.82
CA PHE A 114 -5.30 3.73 -5.22
C PHE A 114 -5.74 2.49 -4.42
N GLU A 115 -6.92 2.52 -3.82
CA GLU A 115 -7.42 1.39 -3.04
C GLU A 115 -7.89 0.23 -3.93
N PHE A 116 -8.29 0.49 -5.17
CA PHE A 116 -8.57 -0.55 -6.15
C PHE A 116 -7.29 -1.24 -6.61
N ILE A 117 -6.20 -0.49 -6.87
CA ILE A 117 -4.88 -1.09 -7.13
C ILE A 117 -4.44 -1.96 -5.93
N GLN A 118 -4.65 -1.46 -4.70
CA GLN A 118 -4.34 -2.21 -3.50
C GLN A 118 -5.18 -3.49 -3.38
N ALA A 119 -6.46 -3.44 -3.72
CA ALA A 119 -7.33 -4.61 -3.70
C ALA A 119 -6.85 -5.68 -4.69
N CYS A 120 -6.55 -5.29 -5.93
CA CYS A 120 -5.96 -6.18 -6.93
C CYS A 120 -4.68 -6.84 -6.40
N ALA A 121 -3.71 -6.01 -5.94
CA ALA A 121 -2.43 -6.51 -5.45
C ALA A 121 -2.60 -7.51 -4.30
N LEU A 122 -3.45 -7.21 -3.31
CA LEU A 122 -3.67 -8.08 -2.16
C LEU A 122 -4.45 -9.36 -2.51
N ILE A 123 -5.45 -9.28 -3.40
CA ILE A 123 -6.23 -10.45 -3.81
C ILE A 123 -5.34 -11.45 -4.56
N HIS A 124 -4.48 -10.95 -5.45
CA HIS A 124 -3.54 -11.80 -6.16
C HIS A 124 -2.41 -12.34 -5.25
N ASP A 125 -1.89 -11.52 -4.34
CA ASP A 125 -0.91 -11.91 -3.32
C ASP A 125 -1.45 -13.06 -2.45
N ASP A 126 -2.70 -12.95 -1.97
CA ASP A 126 -3.37 -14.00 -1.18
C ASP A 126 -3.47 -15.35 -1.92
N ILE A 127 -3.61 -15.33 -3.25
CA ILE A 127 -3.63 -16.55 -4.06
C ILE A 127 -2.22 -17.12 -4.18
N ILE A 128 -1.24 -16.26 -4.46
CA ILE A 128 0.18 -16.63 -4.64
C ILE A 128 0.71 -17.24 -3.35
N ASP A 129 0.47 -16.60 -2.22
CA ASP A 129 0.92 -17.00 -0.88
C ASP A 129 0.04 -18.11 -0.26
N ARG A 130 -1.05 -18.51 -0.93
CA ARG A 130 -2.05 -19.48 -0.44
C ARG A 130 -2.61 -19.11 0.93
N SER A 131 -2.78 -17.83 1.19
CA SER A 131 -3.25 -17.32 2.48
C SER A 131 -4.72 -17.63 2.72
N ASP A 132 -5.08 -18.19 3.87
CA ASP A 132 -6.46 -18.48 4.21
C ASP A 132 -7.23 -17.27 4.72
N THR A 133 -6.52 -16.36 5.39
CA THR A 133 -7.11 -15.19 6.04
C THR A 133 -6.33 -13.90 5.74
N ARG A 134 -7.06 -12.79 5.71
CA ARG A 134 -6.51 -11.44 5.64
C ARG A 134 -7.31 -10.50 6.54
N ARG A 135 -6.64 -9.79 7.44
CA ARG A 135 -7.28 -8.86 8.40
C ARG A 135 -8.39 -9.52 9.23
N GLY A 136 -8.23 -10.79 9.57
CA GLY A 136 -9.22 -11.55 10.34
C GLY A 136 -10.41 -12.09 9.54
N PHE A 137 -10.47 -11.85 8.22
CA PHE A 137 -11.50 -12.37 7.33
C PHE A 137 -10.92 -13.43 6.38
N SER A 138 -11.76 -14.33 5.87
CA SER A 138 -11.38 -15.25 4.78
C SER A 138 -10.94 -14.46 3.56
N THR A 139 -9.87 -14.92 2.91
CA THR A 139 -9.41 -14.37 1.64
C THR A 139 -10.45 -14.53 0.53
N ALA A 140 -10.34 -13.76 -0.56
CA ALA A 140 -11.31 -13.79 -1.63
C ALA A 140 -11.45 -15.19 -2.24
N HIS A 141 -10.34 -15.88 -2.51
CA HIS A 141 -10.38 -17.23 -3.08
C HIS A 141 -11.00 -18.26 -2.12
N ARG A 142 -10.77 -18.15 -0.81
CA ARG A 142 -11.41 -19.01 0.19
C ARG A 142 -12.91 -18.72 0.33
N THR A 143 -13.32 -17.47 0.21
CA THR A 143 -14.73 -17.07 0.19
C THR A 143 -15.47 -17.68 -1.00
N PHE A 144 -14.89 -17.65 -2.19
CA PHE A 144 -15.50 -18.28 -3.38
C PHE A 144 -15.48 -19.81 -3.29
N GLU A 145 -14.41 -20.40 -2.76
CA GLU A 145 -14.32 -21.84 -2.51
C GLU A 145 -15.46 -22.33 -1.60
N SER A 146 -15.71 -21.60 -0.49
CA SER A 146 -16.82 -21.90 0.43
C SER A 146 -18.18 -21.84 -0.28
N LYS A 147 -18.44 -20.74 -1.01
CA LYS A 147 -19.67 -20.58 -1.80
C LYS A 147 -19.88 -21.70 -2.81
N HIS A 148 -18.83 -22.19 -3.44
CA HIS A 148 -18.92 -23.33 -4.38
C HIS A 148 -19.34 -24.60 -3.64
N ARG A 149 -18.75 -24.91 -2.50
CA ARG A 149 -19.09 -26.08 -1.67
C ARG A 149 -20.52 -26.02 -1.15
N GLU A 150 -20.93 -24.87 -0.61
CA GLU A 150 -22.29 -24.65 -0.06
C GLU A 150 -23.39 -24.86 -1.11
N ARG A 151 -23.11 -24.55 -2.37
CA ARG A 151 -24.05 -24.72 -3.48
C ARG A 151 -24.00 -26.09 -4.13
N GLY A 152 -23.10 -26.96 -3.69
CA GLY A 152 -22.95 -28.30 -4.28
C GLY A 152 -22.57 -28.29 -5.76
N TRP A 153 -21.82 -27.28 -6.22
CA TRP A 153 -21.46 -27.15 -7.62
C TRP A 153 -20.43 -28.18 -8.07
N LEU A 154 -20.38 -28.44 -9.37
CA LEU A 154 -19.49 -29.43 -9.98
C LEU A 154 -18.04 -28.94 -10.04
N GLY A 155 -17.11 -29.88 -10.00
CA GLY A 155 -15.68 -29.62 -10.17
C GLY A 155 -14.96 -29.29 -8.86
N SER A 156 -13.74 -28.77 -8.98
CA SER A 156 -12.89 -28.42 -7.84
C SER A 156 -13.27 -27.07 -7.26
N SER A 157 -13.72 -27.06 -6.01
CA SER A 157 -14.04 -25.83 -5.27
C SER A 157 -12.84 -24.89 -5.11
N GLY A 158 -11.64 -25.46 -4.82
CA GLY A 158 -10.41 -24.68 -4.71
C GLY A 158 -10.02 -24.00 -6.03
N HIS A 159 -10.11 -24.73 -7.15
CA HIS A 159 -9.82 -24.13 -8.47
C HIS A 159 -10.85 -23.03 -8.82
N TYR A 160 -12.15 -23.28 -8.52
CA TYR A 160 -13.18 -22.25 -8.69
C TYR A 160 -12.87 -21.00 -7.88
N GLY A 161 -12.48 -21.16 -6.60
CA GLY A 161 -12.13 -20.06 -5.72
C GLY A 161 -10.98 -19.21 -6.27
N VAL A 162 -9.89 -19.84 -6.70
CA VAL A 162 -8.75 -19.18 -7.33
C VAL A 162 -9.16 -18.45 -8.62
N SER A 163 -9.93 -19.10 -9.51
CA SER A 163 -10.36 -18.51 -10.77
C SER A 163 -11.23 -17.25 -10.56
N GLN A 164 -12.17 -17.29 -9.61
CA GLN A 164 -12.99 -16.14 -9.30
C GLN A 164 -12.17 -15.00 -8.67
N ALA A 165 -11.23 -15.30 -7.79
CA ALA A 165 -10.39 -14.31 -7.15
C ALA A 165 -9.45 -13.61 -8.14
N ILE A 166 -8.88 -14.33 -9.11
CA ILE A 166 -8.12 -13.72 -10.22
C ILE A 166 -9.00 -12.69 -10.95
N LEU A 167 -10.22 -13.07 -11.35
CA LEU A 167 -11.09 -12.20 -12.12
C LEU A 167 -11.53 -10.94 -11.36
N ILE A 168 -11.83 -11.04 -10.05
CA ILE A 168 -12.14 -9.82 -9.26
C ILE A 168 -10.92 -8.97 -8.97
N GLY A 169 -9.73 -9.55 -8.93
CA GLY A 169 -8.47 -8.82 -8.89
C GLY A 169 -8.26 -8.00 -10.16
N ASP A 170 -8.48 -8.63 -11.34
CA ASP A 170 -8.42 -7.95 -12.65
C ASP A 170 -9.48 -6.85 -12.75
N LEU A 171 -10.70 -7.11 -12.26
CA LEU A 171 -11.78 -6.13 -12.21
C LEU A 171 -11.39 -4.92 -11.36
N ALA A 172 -10.80 -5.15 -10.19
CA ALA A 172 -10.29 -4.07 -9.34
C ALA A 172 -9.19 -3.26 -10.07
N PHE A 173 -8.29 -3.91 -10.79
CA PHE A 173 -7.25 -3.24 -11.55
C PHE A 173 -7.83 -2.36 -12.69
N ALA A 174 -8.84 -2.86 -13.40
CA ALA A 174 -9.53 -2.11 -14.44
C ALA A 174 -10.28 -0.90 -13.85
N TRP A 175 -11.07 -1.12 -12.79
CA TRP A 175 -11.81 -0.04 -12.14
C TRP A 175 -10.94 1.02 -11.48
N ALA A 176 -9.71 0.68 -11.08
CA ALA A 176 -8.75 1.68 -10.63
C ALA A 176 -8.43 2.70 -11.72
N ASP A 177 -8.23 2.23 -12.95
CA ASP A 177 -7.91 3.11 -14.08
C ASP A 177 -9.15 3.91 -14.53
N ASP A 178 -10.32 3.29 -14.53
CA ASP A 178 -11.61 3.94 -14.83
C ASP A 178 -11.89 5.07 -13.81
N LEU A 179 -11.76 4.78 -12.52
CA LEU A 179 -12.00 5.77 -11.47
C LEU A 179 -10.97 6.91 -11.49
N TYR A 180 -9.70 6.60 -11.75
CA TYR A 180 -8.65 7.61 -11.84
C TYR A 180 -8.84 8.53 -13.05
N ASN A 181 -9.00 7.98 -14.24
CA ASN A 181 -9.16 8.74 -15.47
C ASN A 181 -10.53 9.42 -15.57
N GLY A 182 -11.58 8.80 -15.01
CA GLY A 182 -12.94 9.35 -14.90
C GLY A 182 -13.17 10.19 -13.64
N SER A 183 -12.13 10.53 -12.89
CA SER A 183 -12.25 11.22 -11.60
C SER A 183 -12.94 12.57 -11.63
N GLY A 184 -12.89 13.26 -12.78
CA GLY A 184 -13.37 14.64 -12.93
C GLY A 184 -12.26 15.69 -12.76
N LEU A 185 -11.02 15.27 -12.53
CA LEU A 185 -9.84 16.15 -12.61
C LEU A 185 -9.60 16.60 -14.06
N SER A 186 -8.93 17.73 -14.22
CA SER A 186 -8.64 18.24 -15.57
C SER A 186 -7.77 17.25 -16.37
N ALA A 187 -8.02 17.16 -17.69
CA ALA A 187 -7.20 16.34 -18.58
C ALA A 187 -5.70 16.69 -18.49
N THR A 188 -5.39 17.98 -18.28
CA THR A 188 -4.02 18.45 -18.10
C THR A 188 -3.39 17.93 -16.81
N ALA A 189 -4.14 17.89 -15.70
CA ALA A 189 -3.69 17.33 -14.42
C ALA A 189 -3.40 15.83 -14.57
N LEU A 190 -4.36 15.07 -15.12
CA LEU A 190 -4.21 13.65 -15.36
C LEU A 190 -3.03 13.34 -16.31
N GLN A 191 -2.82 14.16 -17.34
CA GLN A 191 -1.69 14.00 -18.27
C GLN A 191 -0.34 14.24 -17.59
N ARG A 192 -0.23 15.23 -16.70
CA ARG A 192 1.00 15.46 -15.91
C ARG A 192 1.34 14.26 -15.00
N ALA A 193 0.35 13.70 -14.33
CA ALA A 193 0.55 12.60 -13.40
C ALA A 193 0.62 11.22 -14.08
N ARG A 194 0.21 11.10 -15.35
CA ARG A 194 0.19 9.84 -16.10
C ARG A 194 1.49 9.02 -16.06
N PRO A 195 2.69 9.62 -16.20
CA PRO A 195 3.93 8.85 -16.12
C PRO A 195 4.12 8.18 -14.74
N ALA A 196 3.79 8.90 -13.66
CA ALA A 196 3.90 8.39 -12.29
C ALA A 196 2.85 7.31 -12.00
N TRP A 197 1.58 7.51 -12.45
CA TRP A 197 0.50 6.53 -12.34
C TRP A 197 0.82 5.23 -13.07
N ARG A 198 1.33 5.32 -14.30
CA ARG A 198 1.80 4.15 -15.06
C ARG A 198 2.94 3.43 -14.36
N ALA A 199 3.96 4.18 -13.92
CA ALA A 199 5.13 3.62 -13.24
C ALA A 199 4.73 2.87 -11.97
N MET A 200 3.85 3.44 -11.13
CA MET A 200 3.36 2.80 -9.91
C MET A 200 2.78 1.41 -10.17
N ARG A 201 1.90 1.29 -11.17
CA ARG A 201 1.26 0.01 -11.52
C ARG A 201 2.26 -1.02 -12.05
N THR A 202 3.20 -0.59 -12.88
CA THR A 202 4.26 -1.47 -13.39
C THR A 202 5.21 -1.91 -12.28
N GLU A 203 5.61 -0.99 -11.42
CA GLU A 203 6.58 -1.23 -10.36
C GLU A 203 6.06 -2.20 -9.29
N VAL A 204 4.78 -2.11 -8.89
CA VAL A 204 4.21 -3.06 -7.93
C VAL A 204 4.16 -4.48 -8.49
N ILE A 205 3.79 -4.63 -9.77
CA ILE A 205 3.78 -5.93 -10.44
C ILE A 205 5.21 -6.47 -10.59
N ALA A 206 6.15 -5.62 -11.03
CA ALA A 206 7.55 -6.00 -11.14
C ALA A 206 8.14 -6.41 -9.78
N GLY A 207 7.80 -5.67 -8.71
CA GLY A 207 8.20 -6.02 -7.35
C GLY A 207 7.66 -7.38 -6.89
N GLN A 208 6.41 -7.71 -7.26
CA GLN A 208 5.83 -9.02 -6.98
C GLN A 208 6.53 -10.15 -7.77
N ILE A 209 6.88 -9.90 -9.03
CA ILE A 209 7.65 -10.86 -9.84
C ILE A 209 9.02 -11.13 -9.19
N LEU A 210 9.70 -10.07 -8.71
CA LEU A 210 10.96 -10.21 -8.00
C LEU A 210 10.81 -11.01 -6.72
N ASP A 211 9.78 -10.75 -5.92
CA ASP A 211 9.50 -11.44 -4.66
C ASP A 211 9.35 -12.95 -4.88
N ILE A 212 8.48 -13.34 -5.82
CA ILE A 212 8.29 -14.76 -6.20
C ILE A 212 9.60 -15.38 -6.70
N ALA A 213 10.38 -14.64 -7.49
CA ALA A 213 11.64 -15.14 -8.02
C ALA A 213 12.68 -15.38 -6.91
N LEU A 214 12.74 -14.49 -5.91
CA LEU A 214 13.62 -14.62 -4.76
C LEU A 214 13.28 -15.85 -3.91
N GLU A 215 12.01 -16.07 -3.67
CA GLU A 215 11.55 -17.29 -2.97
C GLU A 215 11.93 -18.55 -3.74
N ALA A 216 11.68 -18.57 -5.05
CA ALA A 216 11.92 -19.72 -5.89
C ALA A 216 13.41 -20.07 -6.07
N ASN A 217 14.28 -19.06 -6.18
CA ASN A 217 15.72 -19.26 -6.35
C ASN A 217 16.52 -19.32 -5.05
N GLY A 218 15.86 -18.95 -3.91
CA GLY A 218 16.48 -18.96 -2.60
C GLY A 218 17.60 -17.92 -2.42
N SER A 219 17.56 -16.79 -3.16
CA SER A 219 18.59 -15.76 -3.07
C SER A 219 18.78 -15.25 -1.63
N GLU A 220 20.02 -15.20 -1.19
CA GLU A 220 20.45 -14.65 0.09
C GLU A 220 21.11 -13.27 -0.07
N ASP A 221 21.06 -12.69 -1.28
CA ASP A 221 21.63 -11.36 -1.53
C ASP A 221 20.71 -10.28 -0.93
N VAL A 222 21.32 -9.46 -0.06
CA VAL A 222 20.65 -8.31 0.55
C VAL A 222 20.19 -7.30 -0.51
N ALA A 223 20.93 -7.15 -1.61
CA ALA A 223 20.55 -6.24 -2.71
C ALA A 223 19.25 -6.68 -3.41
N ASP A 224 19.06 -8.00 -3.58
CA ASP A 224 17.85 -8.55 -4.16
C ASP A 224 16.63 -8.28 -3.26
N SER A 225 16.73 -8.54 -1.95
CA SER A 225 15.64 -8.23 -1.02
C SER A 225 15.33 -6.73 -0.94
N PHE A 226 16.33 -5.86 -1.07
CA PHE A 226 16.11 -4.42 -1.18
C PHE A 226 15.40 -4.03 -2.48
N ALA A 227 15.65 -4.71 -3.60
CA ALA A 227 14.93 -4.47 -4.85
C ALA A 227 13.43 -4.78 -4.69
N VAL A 228 13.08 -5.85 -3.98
CA VAL A 228 11.68 -6.16 -3.64
C VAL A 228 11.08 -5.04 -2.77
N ILE A 229 11.73 -4.66 -1.68
CA ILE A 229 11.28 -3.55 -0.81
C ILE A 229 11.03 -2.29 -1.64
N LYS A 230 11.97 -1.94 -2.51
CA LYS A 230 11.91 -0.74 -3.34
C LYS A 230 10.68 -0.69 -4.23
N TYR A 231 10.39 -1.76 -4.95
CA TYR A 231 9.35 -1.76 -5.99
C TYR A 231 8.00 -2.29 -5.49
N LYS A 232 7.98 -3.38 -4.71
CA LYS A 232 6.73 -3.95 -4.19
C LYS A 232 6.10 -3.05 -3.12
N THR A 233 6.91 -2.36 -2.29
CA THR A 233 6.39 -1.61 -1.14
C THR A 233 6.70 -0.12 -1.18
N ALA A 234 7.96 0.30 -1.18
CA ALA A 234 8.34 1.70 -0.97
C ALA A 234 7.85 2.60 -2.09
N SER A 235 8.11 2.22 -3.33
CA SER A 235 7.64 2.97 -4.49
C SER A 235 6.12 3.00 -4.56
N TYR A 236 5.50 1.85 -4.49
CA TYR A 236 4.06 1.68 -4.65
C TYR A 236 3.23 2.32 -3.52
N THR A 237 3.71 2.21 -2.27
CA THR A 237 2.92 2.63 -1.10
C THR A 237 3.12 4.11 -0.74
N VAL A 238 4.30 4.67 -0.99
CA VAL A 238 4.66 6.02 -0.54
C VAL A 238 5.17 6.90 -1.66
N ALA A 239 6.25 6.52 -2.34
CA ALA A 239 6.94 7.40 -3.27
C ALA A 239 6.10 7.79 -4.48
N ARG A 240 5.41 6.84 -5.10
CA ARG A 240 4.54 7.11 -6.25
C ARG A 240 3.26 7.83 -5.87
N PRO A 241 2.55 7.49 -4.80
CA PRO A 241 1.43 8.29 -4.32
C PRO A 241 1.80 9.77 -4.09
N LEU A 242 2.87 10.07 -3.36
CA LEU A 242 3.39 11.45 -3.20
C LEU A 242 3.68 12.12 -4.56
N HIS A 243 4.37 11.42 -5.44
CA HIS A 243 4.72 11.91 -6.76
C HIS A 243 3.47 12.20 -7.61
N ILE A 244 2.49 11.28 -7.63
CA ILE A 244 1.23 11.44 -8.37
C ILE A 244 0.46 12.65 -7.86
N GLY A 245 0.32 12.80 -6.54
CA GLY A 245 -0.35 13.95 -5.94
C GLY A 245 0.32 15.27 -6.30
N ALA A 246 1.64 15.34 -6.19
CA ALA A 246 2.42 16.52 -6.54
C ALA A 246 2.28 16.88 -8.04
N ALA A 247 2.35 15.87 -8.91
CA ALA A 247 2.18 16.06 -10.34
C ALA A 247 0.76 16.52 -10.73
N LEU A 248 -0.28 15.96 -10.09
CA LEU A 248 -1.67 16.39 -10.30
C LEU A 248 -1.84 17.89 -10.01
N ALA A 249 -1.27 18.38 -8.91
CA ALA A 249 -1.34 19.77 -8.50
C ALA A 249 -0.34 20.69 -9.21
N GLY A 250 0.48 20.16 -10.12
CA GLY A 250 1.41 20.93 -10.95
C GLY A 250 2.68 21.38 -10.23
N ALA A 251 3.18 20.62 -9.25
CA ALA A 251 4.46 20.89 -8.62
C ALA A 251 5.60 20.99 -9.65
N ASN A 252 6.60 21.81 -9.34
CA ASN A 252 7.82 21.85 -10.14
C ASN A 252 8.62 20.54 -10.02
N GLU A 253 9.55 20.31 -10.97
CA GLU A 253 10.35 19.09 -11.05
C GLU A 253 11.21 18.84 -9.79
N GLN A 254 11.73 19.90 -9.19
CA GLN A 254 12.52 19.81 -7.96
C GLN A 254 11.69 19.26 -6.80
N THR A 255 10.49 19.77 -6.59
CA THR A 255 9.55 19.29 -5.55
C THR A 255 9.10 17.85 -5.85
N GLN A 256 8.75 17.53 -7.10
CA GLN A 256 8.37 16.16 -7.45
C GLN A 256 9.50 15.17 -7.17
N SER A 257 10.74 15.52 -7.52
CA SER A 257 11.92 14.69 -7.26
C SER A 257 12.21 14.54 -5.78
N MET A 258 12.14 15.63 -5.02
CA MET A 258 12.33 15.61 -3.56
C MET A 258 11.27 14.72 -2.89
N LEU A 259 9.99 14.89 -3.18
CA LEU A 259 8.91 14.09 -2.59
C LEU A 259 9.02 12.60 -2.96
N ARG A 260 9.47 12.28 -4.17
CA ARG A 260 9.73 10.90 -4.57
C ARG A 260 10.86 10.28 -3.73
N ASN A 261 11.94 11.00 -3.48
CA ASN A 261 13.06 10.53 -2.67
C ASN A 261 12.66 10.37 -1.19
N VAL A 262 11.96 11.35 -0.64
CA VAL A 262 11.35 11.27 0.71
C VAL A 262 10.44 10.05 0.81
N GLY A 263 9.57 9.85 -0.18
CA GLY A 263 8.67 8.70 -0.21
C GLY A 263 9.40 7.35 -0.31
N GLN A 264 10.54 7.32 -1.02
CA GLN A 264 11.37 6.12 -1.10
C GLN A 264 11.97 5.80 0.28
N ASP A 265 12.54 6.78 0.97
CA ASP A 265 13.12 6.59 2.29
C ASP A 265 12.08 6.15 3.34
N ILE A 266 10.92 6.81 3.39
CA ILE A 266 9.82 6.43 4.30
C ILE A 266 9.32 5.02 3.99
N GLY A 267 9.14 4.70 2.71
CA GLY A 267 8.61 3.41 2.28
C GLY A 267 9.57 2.25 2.54
N GLU A 268 10.88 2.46 2.36
CA GLU A 268 11.91 1.48 2.71
C GLU A 268 11.97 1.26 4.23
N ALA A 269 11.98 2.35 5.02
CA ALA A 269 11.96 2.25 6.48
C ALA A 269 10.69 1.54 7.00
N PHE A 270 9.54 1.82 6.39
CA PHE A 270 8.28 1.18 6.70
C PHE A 270 8.32 -0.34 6.46
N GLN A 271 8.84 -0.80 5.30
CA GLN A 271 8.92 -2.23 5.01
C GLN A 271 9.96 -2.94 5.88
N LEU A 272 11.13 -2.33 6.10
CA LEU A 272 12.13 -2.87 7.02
C LEU A 272 11.55 -3.04 8.44
N ARG A 273 10.68 -2.12 8.88
CA ARG A 273 9.95 -2.25 10.15
C ARG A 273 8.94 -3.40 10.11
N ASP A 274 8.17 -3.54 9.03
CA ASP A 274 7.24 -4.67 8.86
C ASP A 274 8.00 -6.02 8.86
N ASP A 275 9.17 -6.12 8.23
CA ASP A 275 10.02 -7.31 8.23
C ASP A 275 10.52 -7.66 9.65
N GLN A 276 10.89 -6.65 10.46
CA GLN A 276 11.22 -6.88 11.88
C GLN A 276 10.01 -7.36 12.69
N LEU A 277 8.84 -6.76 12.46
CA LEU A 277 7.60 -7.16 13.12
C LEU A 277 7.14 -8.57 12.69
N GLY A 278 7.42 -8.99 11.45
CA GLY A 278 7.18 -10.34 10.96
C GLY A 278 7.96 -11.42 11.71
N VAL A 279 9.13 -11.06 12.25
CA VAL A 279 10.00 -11.97 13.02
C VAL A 279 9.79 -11.81 14.54
N PHE A 280 9.79 -10.58 15.06
CA PHE A 280 9.85 -10.29 16.49
C PHE A 280 8.54 -9.69 17.05
N GLY A 281 7.57 -9.37 16.20
CA GLY A 281 6.38 -8.65 16.59
C GLY A 281 5.43 -9.47 17.48
N ASP A 282 4.75 -8.76 18.41
CA ASP A 282 3.69 -9.31 19.22
C ASP A 282 2.44 -9.55 18.34
N PRO A 283 1.85 -10.76 18.34
CA PRO A 283 0.61 -11.06 17.62
C PRO A 283 -0.56 -10.14 17.98
N GLU A 284 -0.63 -9.65 19.21
CA GLU A 284 -1.68 -8.71 19.65
C GLU A 284 -1.54 -7.34 18.95
N VAL A 285 -0.31 -6.96 18.58
CA VAL A 285 -0.02 -5.70 17.91
C VAL A 285 -0.05 -5.85 16.39
N THR A 286 0.48 -6.96 15.87
CA THR A 286 0.63 -7.19 14.42
C THR A 286 -0.62 -7.79 13.78
N GLY A 287 -1.45 -8.51 14.54
CA GLY A 287 -2.60 -9.27 14.05
C GLY A 287 -2.22 -10.51 13.24
N LYS A 288 -0.95 -10.92 13.27
CA LYS A 288 -0.41 -12.12 12.61
C LYS A 288 0.28 -13.03 13.63
N PRO A 289 0.35 -14.34 13.38
CA PRO A 289 1.18 -15.23 14.19
C PRO A 289 2.61 -14.72 14.27
N SER A 290 3.20 -14.74 15.44
CA SER A 290 4.58 -14.32 15.65
C SER A 290 5.54 -15.27 14.90
N GLY A 291 6.51 -14.70 14.16
CA GLY A 291 7.48 -15.48 13.39
C GLY A 291 6.95 -16.07 12.07
N ASP A 292 5.89 -15.49 11.53
CA ASP A 292 5.28 -15.94 10.26
C ASP A 292 6.30 -15.96 9.10
N ASP A 293 7.14 -14.92 8.99
CA ASP A 293 8.20 -14.85 7.98
C ASP A 293 9.25 -15.98 8.12
N LEU A 294 9.50 -16.46 9.35
CA LEU A 294 10.40 -17.58 9.60
C LEU A 294 9.76 -18.92 9.19
N ARG A 295 8.45 -19.08 9.48
CA ARG A 295 7.69 -20.29 9.12
C ARG A 295 7.59 -20.44 7.61
N THR A 296 7.29 -19.35 6.90
CA THR A 296 7.18 -19.33 5.43
C THR A 296 8.53 -19.34 4.73
N GLY A 297 9.61 -19.02 5.45
CA GLY A 297 10.96 -18.96 4.89
C GLY A 297 11.20 -17.75 4.00
N LYS A 298 10.47 -16.66 4.23
CA LYS A 298 10.55 -15.45 3.43
C LYS A 298 11.94 -14.85 3.47
N ARG A 299 12.50 -14.53 2.31
CA ARG A 299 13.86 -13.97 2.16
C ARG A 299 13.86 -12.45 2.34
N THR A 300 13.45 -11.98 3.52
CA THR A 300 13.45 -10.55 3.86
C THR A 300 14.87 -10.00 4.02
N THR A 301 14.98 -8.68 3.97
CA THR A 301 16.28 -8.01 4.23
C THR A 301 16.85 -8.37 5.60
N LEU A 302 16.00 -8.52 6.61
CA LEU A 302 16.44 -8.93 7.96
C LEU A 302 17.05 -10.34 7.95
N ILE A 303 16.41 -11.29 7.31
CA ILE A 303 16.88 -12.68 7.22
C ILE A 303 18.15 -12.76 6.39
N ASN A 304 18.21 -12.11 5.23
CA ASN A 304 19.40 -12.09 4.38
C ASN A 304 20.58 -11.40 5.07
N GLU A 305 20.32 -10.34 5.86
CA GLU A 305 21.35 -9.70 6.68
C GLU A 305 21.88 -10.64 7.78
N ALA A 306 21.01 -11.42 8.42
CA ALA A 306 21.42 -12.42 9.40
C ALA A 306 22.27 -13.55 8.77
N LEU A 307 21.87 -14.04 7.59
CA LEU A 307 22.65 -15.01 6.83
C LEU A 307 24.02 -14.47 6.40
N ARG A 308 24.10 -13.18 6.05
CA ARG A 308 25.35 -12.52 5.67
C ARG A 308 26.30 -12.27 6.85
N SER A 309 25.76 -11.95 8.03
CA SER A 309 26.53 -11.51 9.20
C SER A 309 26.84 -12.65 10.17
N GLY A 310 26.12 -13.78 10.09
CA GLY A 310 26.29 -14.92 10.99
C GLY A 310 27.55 -15.73 10.73
N GLY A 311 28.06 -16.40 11.76
CA GLY A 311 29.09 -17.42 11.63
C GLY A 311 28.52 -18.71 10.98
N GLU A 312 29.42 -19.57 10.50
CA GLU A 312 29.04 -20.80 9.79
C GLU A 312 27.98 -21.66 10.53
N PRO A 313 28.06 -21.90 11.87
CA PRO A 313 27.03 -22.65 12.59
C PRO A 313 25.67 -21.96 12.62
N GLN A 314 25.65 -20.62 12.75
CA GLN A 314 24.42 -19.81 12.78
C GLN A 314 23.73 -19.83 11.40
N VAL A 315 24.49 -19.64 10.33
CA VAL A 315 24.00 -19.69 8.95
C VAL A 315 23.43 -21.06 8.61
N ALA A 316 24.13 -22.13 8.99
CA ALA A 316 23.65 -23.50 8.79
C ALA A 316 22.34 -23.76 9.54
N ALA A 317 22.22 -23.26 10.79
CA ALA A 317 21.00 -23.39 11.59
C ALA A 317 19.83 -22.59 11.01
N LEU A 318 20.06 -21.35 10.53
CA LEU A 318 19.05 -20.53 9.85
C LEU A 318 18.55 -21.23 8.57
N ARG A 319 19.45 -21.69 7.70
CA ARG A 319 19.07 -22.40 6.46
C ARG A 319 18.28 -23.67 6.73
N ALA A 320 18.62 -24.40 7.80
CA ALA A 320 17.93 -25.63 8.16
C ALA A 320 16.56 -25.39 8.82
N GLY A 321 16.36 -24.21 9.45
CA GLY A 321 15.17 -23.90 10.22
C GLY A 321 14.09 -23.09 9.48
N LEU A 322 14.49 -22.32 8.47
CA LEU A 322 13.58 -21.48 7.70
C LEU A 322 12.66 -22.29 6.78
N GLY A 323 11.40 -21.85 6.63
CA GLY A 323 10.49 -22.37 5.61
C GLY A 323 9.89 -23.74 5.92
N LYS A 324 9.83 -24.16 7.17
CA LYS A 324 9.22 -25.43 7.57
C LYS A 324 7.69 -25.38 7.71
N GLY A 325 7.08 -24.22 7.54
CA GLY A 325 5.64 -24.07 7.62
C GLY A 325 5.07 -24.50 8.97
N GLU A 326 4.02 -25.33 8.93
CA GLU A 326 3.33 -25.87 10.11
C GLU A 326 4.19 -26.86 10.93
N ASP A 327 5.24 -27.41 10.35
CA ASP A 327 6.18 -28.30 11.06
C ASP A 327 7.11 -27.53 12.02
N SER A 328 7.12 -26.19 11.97
CA SER A 328 7.89 -25.36 12.90
C SER A 328 7.20 -25.25 14.26
N THR A 329 7.87 -25.70 15.32
CA THR A 329 7.41 -25.48 16.71
C THR A 329 7.74 -24.04 17.16
N GLU A 330 7.08 -23.57 18.24
CA GLU A 330 7.43 -22.29 18.86
C GLU A 330 8.90 -22.25 19.34
N ALA A 331 9.40 -23.38 19.84
CA ALA A 331 10.81 -23.49 20.25
C ALA A 331 11.78 -23.35 19.05
N ASP A 332 11.39 -23.84 17.87
CA ASP A 332 12.18 -23.62 16.64
C ASP A 332 12.20 -22.16 16.23
N ILE A 333 11.05 -21.48 16.31
CA ILE A 333 10.92 -20.06 15.99
C ILE A 333 11.76 -19.22 16.96
N GLU A 334 11.64 -19.48 18.28
CA GLU A 334 12.44 -18.78 19.29
C GLU A 334 13.94 -18.95 19.05
N ARG A 335 14.38 -20.16 18.75
CA ARG A 335 15.78 -20.43 18.42
C ARG A 335 16.26 -19.64 17.20
N LEU A 336 15.42 -19.52 16.16
CA LEU A 336 15.77 -18.72 14.96
C LEU A 336 15.86 -17.24 15.29
N ARG A 337 14.97 -16.72 16.15
CA ARG A 337 15.02 -15.33 16.65
C ARG A 337 16.32 -15.05 17.40
N ASP A 338 16.68 -15.92 18.33
CA ASP A 338 17.93 -15.80 19.08
C ASP A 338 19.14 -15.74 18.14
N ILE A 339 19.18 -16.62 17.14
CA ILE A 339 20.25 -16.60 16.14
C ILE A 339 20.27 -15.28 15.37
N ILE A 340 19.11 -14.79 14.88
CA ILE A 340 19.02 -13.51 14.15
C ILE A 340 19.49 -12.35 15.04
N TYR A 341 19.09 -12.34 16.31
CA TYR A 341 19.53 -11.36 17.30
C TYR A 341 21.05 -11.39 17.51
N ASP A 342 21.62 -12.58 17.73
CA ASP A 342 23.05 -12.80 17.99
C ASP A 342 23.94 -12.44 16.79
N THR A 343 23.42 -12.51 15.55
CA THR A 343 24.16 -12.06 14.36
C THR A 343 24.29 -10.52 14.28
N GLY A 344 23.53 -9.79 15.10
CA GLY A 344 23.43 -8.33 15.06
C GLY A 344 22.60 -7.78 13.90
N ALA A 345 21.94 -8.65 13.13
CA ALA A 345 21.13 -8.23 11.96
C ALA A 345 19.97 -7.32 12.35
N GLN A 346 19.28 -7.63 13.47
CA GLN A 346 18.20 -6.79 13.99
C GLN A 346 18.68 -5.35 14.26
N ALA A 347 19.79 -5.19 14.98
CA ALA A 347 20.34 -3.88 15.30
C ALA A 347 20.80 -3.10 14.06
N LYS A 348 21.29 -3.84 13.04
CA LYS A 348 21.71 -3.24 11.77
C LYS A 348 20.52 -2.74 10.95
N VAL A 349 19.45 -3.53 10.87
CA VAL A 349 18.22 -3.12 10.21
C VAL A 349 17.56 -1.95 10.96
N GLU A 350 17.59 -1.93 12.29
CA GLU A 350 17.09 -0.79 13.08
C GLU A 350 17.82 0.51 12.72
N LYS A 351 19.14 0.48 12.64
CA LYS A 351 19.94 1.64 12.21
C LYS A 351 19.59 2.10 10.79
N LEU A 352 19.27 1.16 9.89
CA LEU A 352 18.81 1.52 8.54
C LEU A 352 17.45 2.23 8.57
N ILE A 353 16.51 1.75 9.39
CA ILE A 353 15.21 2.38 9.58
C ILE A 353 15.37 3.81 10.10
N GLU A 354 16.16 3.98 11.17
CA GLU A 354 16.45 5.30 11.76
C GLU A 354 17.08 6.24 10.73
N ALA A 355 18.11 5.79 10.02
CA ALA A 355 18.83 6.61 9.03
C ALA A 355 17.93 7.03 7.85
N ARG A 356 17.04 6.13 7.37
CA ARG A 356 16.08 6.44 6.30
C ARG A 356 15.04 7.45 6.78
N THR A 357 14.47 7.22 7.96
CA THR A 357 13.47 8.12 8.56
C THR A 357 14.04 9.52 8.77
N GLN A 358 15.23 9.60 9.35
CA GLN A 358 15.89 10.87 9.62
C GLN A 358 16.20 11.64 8.32
N ARG A 359 16.72 10.96 7.30
CA ARG A 359 17.00 11.58 6.00
C ARG A 359 15.73 12.09 5.31
N ALA A 360 14.62 11.37 5.41
CA ALA A 360 13.32 11.82 4.89
C ALA A 360 12.86 13.10 5.60
N ILE A 361 12.96 13.15 6.93
CA ILE A 361 12.60 14.32 7.76
C ILE A 361 13.47 15.53 7.40
N GLU A 362 14.77 15.36 7.31
CA GLU A 362 15.70 16.43 6.92
C GLU A 362 15.38 16.97 5.52
N SER A 363 15.06 16.08 4.58
CA SER A 363 14.69 16.47 3.22
C SER A 363 13.36 17.23 3.17
N LEU A 364 12.38 16.88 4.00
CA LEU A 364 11.12 17.61 4.14
C LEU A 364 11.35 19.01 4.72
N GLN A 365 12.18 19.12 5.78
CA GLN A 365 12.48 20.39 6.44
C GLN A 365 13.27 21.35 5.52
N ALA A 366 14.15 20.81 4.70
CA ALA A 366 14.94 21.58 3.74
C ALA A 366 14.19 21.90 2.44
N GLY A 367 13.04 21.25 2.20
CA GLY A 367 12.34 21.24 0.92
C GLY A 367 11.57 22.51 0.57
N GLY A 368 11.47 23.48 1.49
CA GLY A 368 10.77 24.76 1.26
C GLY A 368 9.25 24.63 1.13
N LEU A 369 8.67 23.55 1.64
CA LEU A 369 7.22 23.32 1.69
C LEU A 369 6.57 24.14 2.81
N GLY A 370 5.23 24.26 2.79
CA GLY A 370 4.47 24.87 3.88
C GLY A 370 4.72 24.17 5.23
N ALA A 371 4.68 24.94 6.31
CA ALA A 371 4.97 24.43 7.65
C ALA A 371 4.00 23.31 8.07
N ASP A 372 2.72 23.46 7.76
CA ASP A 372 1.68 22.51 8.17
C ASP A 372 1.87 21.15 7.49
N ILE A 373 2.03 21.13 6.17
CA ILE A 373 2.22 19.86 5.45
C ILE A 373 3.57 19.21 5.80
N THR A 374 4.61 20.00 6.05
CA THR A 374 5.91 19.48 6.52
C THR A 374 5.76 18.78 7.87
N ALA A 375 5.05 19.40 8.82
CA ALA A 375 4.80 18.81 10.13
C ALA A 375 3.96 17.53 10.05
N GLU A 376 2.88 17.52 9.27
CA GLU A 376 2.01 16.37 9.10
C GLU A 376 2.76 15.19 8.43
N LEU A 377 3.55 15.45 7.38
CA LEU A 377 4.37 14.43 6.73
C LEU A 377 5.46 13.86 7.66
N THR A 378 6.10 14.71 8.45
CA THR A 378 7.08 14.28 9.46
C THR A 378 6.42 13.35 10.48
N GLN A 379 5.28 13.78 11.06
CA GLN A 379 4.53 12.95 12.00
C GLN A 379 4.06 11.62 11.39
N LEU A 380 3.62 11.63 10.13
CA LEU A 380 3.21 10.41 9.43
C LEU A 380 4.41 9.47 9.21
N ALA A 381 5.57 9.99 8.83
CA ALA A 381 6.80 9.22 8.67
C ALA A 381 7.19 8.53 9.99
N GLU A 382 7.27 9.29 11.08
CA GLU A 382 7.56 8.76 12.41
C GLU A 382 6.56 7.70 12.84
N LYS A 383 5.26 7.94 12.68
CA LYS A 383 4.20 6.98 13.03
C LYS A 383 4.32 5.66 12.27
N LEU A 384 4.76 5.69 11.01
CA LEU A 384 4.88 4.49 10.19
C LEU A 384 6.14 3.69 10.52
N THR A 385 7.24 4.37 10.88
CA THR A 385 8.55 3.75 11.07
C THR A 385 8.87 3.39 12.52
N HIS A 386 8.26 4.08 13.52
CA HIS A 386 8.46 3.83 14.95
C HIS A 386 7.42 2.90 15.60
N ARG A 387 6.75 2.06 14.83
CA ARG A 387 5.90 1.00 15.41
C ARG A 387 6.79 0.11 16.27
N ARG A 388 6.43 -0.01 17.57
CA ARG A 388 7.16 -0.86 18.50
C ARG A 388 6.55 -2.26 18.53
N PHE A 389 7.39 -3.22 18.93
CA PHE A 389 7.07 -4.64 19.16
C PHE A 389 5.96 -4.80 20.18
#